data_d46468d264e76b074dbe4abfdc71c224
#
_entry.id   d46468d264e76b074dbe4abfdc71c224
#
_cell.length_a   1.000
_cell.length_b   1.000
_cell.length_c   1.000
_cell.angle_alpha   90.00
_cell.angle_beta   90.00
_cell.angle_gamma   90.00
#
_symmetry.space_group_name_H-M   'P 1'
#
loop_
_entity.id
_entity.type
_entity.pdbx_description
1 polymer ?
#
loop_
_entity_poly.entity_id
_entity_poly.type
_entity_poly.pdbx_seq_one_letter_code
_entity_poly.pdbx_strand_id
1 'polypeptide(L)'
;DLCAEADIPVWHWHGDVSQSHKAKMMKHPSGILQITPESLEAMLLHKHAAITKLFHDLRFIVIDEVHSLMRGDRGGQTICLIERLCRMAGVNPRRIGLSATIGDLEATGKFLAAGTGRGTVIPRIQSKGVRWRLSMEHFYVQDRQAAEDNPPAQALPELAPKTDTAPDDADPGMGYIFEHTRGKKCLIFVNSREECEAVTTTLRQYCEVKHEPDRFLIHHGNLSSAYRETAEEAMKDEDSFLTTVTTATLELGIDIGRLERAFQIDAPFTVSSFLQRMGRTGRRDLPPEMWFVMREEPPEPRALLPTTIPWKLLQGIALVQVYLEERWVEPPRLDRLPYSLLYHQTMCTLASCGELTPAALASRVLTLSYFHRVSQEDFKLLLRHLLEIDHIERTETGGLIVGIAGERLTSSYKFYAVFQENEEYTVRWNSQELGTIVQPPPAGEKIAIAGHVWVVEEVDHQRHTVYCEQVKGKVPAYFGECPGDIHTKVLERMRLVLQEQKSYPYLMKNAVSRLQLARHVARNSGVTEEPLICLGGDMWCL
;
A
#
# COMPACT_ATOMS: atom_id res chain seq x y z
N ASP A 1 -18.21 -3.10 21.34
CA ASP A 1 -19.05 -3.94 22.22
C ASP A 1 -18.39 -4.15 23.59
N LEU A 2 -17.23 -4.85 23.71
CA LEU A 2 -16.58 -5.11 25.01
C LEU A 2 -16.28 -3.85 25.84
N CYS A 3 -15.87 -2.75 25.20
CA CYS A 3 -15.62 -1.49 25.91
C CYS A 3 -16.93 -0.86 26.43
N ALA A 4 -18.02 -0.99 25.68
CA ALA A 4 -19.32 -0.52 26.10
C ALA A 4 -19.89 -1.35 27.29
N GLU A 5 -19.69 -2.68 27.26
CA GLU A 5 -20.03 -3.56 28.37
C GLU A 5 -19.23 -3.26 29.65
N ALA A 6 -17.97 -2.84 29.49
CA ALA A 6 -17.06 -2.49 30.58
C ALA A 6 -17.14 -1.01 31.01
N ASP A 7 -18.00 -0.21 30.40
CA ASP A 7 -18.13 1.26 30.60
C ASP A 7 -16.79 1.99 30.39
N ILE A 8 -16.00 1.53 29.40
CA ILE A 8 -14.71 2.14 29.04
C ILE A 8 -14.95 3.08 27.85
N PRO A 9 -14.75 4.40 28.00
CA PRO A 9 -14.90 5.33 26.89
C PRO A 9 -13.85 5.11 25.81
N VAL A 10 -14.26 5.14 24.54
CA VAL A 10 -13.39 5.07 23.37
C VAL A 10 -13.44 6.40 22.65
N TRP A 11 -12.28 7.02 22.48
CA TRP A 11 -12.11 8.30 21.84
C TRP A 11 -11.37 8.14 20.51
N HIS A 12 -11.81 8.89 19.51
CA HIS A 12 -11.17 8.93 18.20
C HIS A 12 -10.49 10.27 17.99
N TRP A 13 -9.27 10.27 17.44
CA TRP A 13 -8.52 11.47 17.14
C TRP A 13 -7.81 11.36 15.78
N HIS A 14 -8.51 11.79 14.75
CA HIS A 14 -8.00 11.88 13.37
C HIS A 14 -8.62 13.11 12.68
N GLY A 15 -8.31 13.35 11.40
CA GLY A 15 -8.74 14.54 10.66
C GLY A 15 -10.24 14.78 10.70
N ASP A 16 -11.02 13.72 10.44
CA ASP A 16 -12.47 13.79 10.27
C ASP A 16 -13.27 13.93 11.57
N VAL A 17 -12.62 13.80 12.72
CA VAL A 17 -13.30 13.92 14.04
C VAL A 17 -13.56 15.38 14.39
N SER A 18 -14.80 15.69 14.80
CA SER A 18 -15.24 17.03 15.17
C SER A 18 -14.42 17.64 16.34
N GLN A 19 -14.22 18.95 16.29
CA GLN A 19 -13.49 19.66 17.35
C GLN A 19 -14.19 19.59 18.71
N SER A 20 -15.53 19.48 18.73
CA SER A 20 -16.30 19.33 19.95
C SER A 20 -16.01 17.99 20.65
N HIS A 21 -15.85 16.89 19.89
CA HIS A 21 -15.47 15.59 20.42
C HIS A 21 -14.04 15.61 20.99
N LYS A 22 -13.09 16.19 20.26
CA LYS A 22 -11.71 16.38 20.72
C LYS A 22 -11.65 17.22 22.01
N ALA A 23 -12.46 18.28 22.11
CA ALA A 23 -12.53 19.14 23.30
C ALA A 23 -13.10 18.41 24.53
N LYS A 24 -14.10 17.52 24.35
CA LYS A 24 -14.62 16.70 25.46
C LYS A 24 -13.56 15.77 26.02
N MET A 25 -12.81 15.07 25.17
CA MET A 25 -11.71 14.19 25.58
C MET A 25 -10.62 14.96 26.33
N MET A 26 -10.26 16.16 25.87
CA MET A 26 -9.26 17.01 26.53
C MET A 26 -9.65 17.43 27.95
N LYS A 27 -10.95 17.58 28.21
CA LYS A 27 -11.47 17.94 29.55
C LYS A 27 -11.43 16.78 30.53
N HIS A 28 -11.78 15.59 30.06
CA HIS A 28 -11.93 14.37 30.88
C HIS A 28 -11.21 13.18 30.20
N PRO A 29 -9.85 13.20 30.16
CA PRO A 29 -9.09 12.13 29.54
C PRO A 29 -9.23 10.82 30.32
N SER A 30 -9.81 9.79 29.70
CA SER A 30 -9.99 8.46 30.28
C SER A 30 -10.25 7.43 29.19
N GLY A 31 -10.05 6.15 29.49
CA GLY A 31 -10.38 5.05 28.56
C GLY A 31 -9.34 4.84 27.46
N ILE A 32 -9.80 4.63 26.24
CA ILE A 32 -8.97 4.29 25.07
C ILE A 32 -8.97 5.44 24.08
N LEU A 33 -7.78 5.88 23.65
CA LEU A 33 -7.61 6.85 22.58
C LEU A 33 -7.11 6.16 21.32
N GLN A 34 -7.90 6.17 20.26
CA GLN A 34 -7.47 5.77 18.92
C GLN A 34 -6.93 7.01 18.17
N ILE A 35 -5.68 6.95 17.77
CA ILE A 35 -4.98 8.08 17.17
C ILE A 35 -4.00 7.59 16.09
N THR A 36 -3.87 8.34 14.99
CA THR A 36 -2.85 8.07 13.97
C THR A 36 -1.51 8.72 14.35
N PRO A 37 -0.37 8.22 13.84
CA PRO A 37 0.93 8.84 14.08
C PRO A 37 0.96 10.32 13.70
N GLU A 38 0.38 10.69 12.57
CA GLU A 38 0.32 12.06 12.06
C GLU A 38 -0.49 12.98 13.00
N SER A 39 -1.60 12.47 13.51
CA SER A 39 -2.41 13.20 14.51
C SER A 39 -1.70 13.34 15.85
N LEU A 40 -0.89 12.37 16.24
CA LEU A 40 -0.06 12.46 17.44
C LEU A 40 1.06 13.48 17.25
N GLU A 41 1.71 13.55 16.08
CA GLU A 41 2.70 14.59 15.76
C GLU A 41 2.07 15.98 15.87
N ALA A 42 0.91 16.21 15.25
CA ALA A 42 0.17 17.46 15.34
C ALA A 42 -0.17 17.82 16.80
N MET A 43 -0.52 16.81 17.63
CA MET A 43 -0.79 17.02 19.05
C MET A 43 0.47 17.43 19.82
N LEU A 44 1.61 16.78 19.57
CA LEU A 44 2.89 17.12 20.20
C LEU A 44 3.39 18.50 19.77
N LEU A 45 3.11 18.93 18.54
CA LEU A 45 3.46 20.26 18.05
C LEU A 45 2.58 21.37 18.65
N HIS A 46 1.25 21.21 18.59
CA HIS A 46 0.32 22.31 18.86
C HIS A 46 -0.33 22.28 20.24
N LYS A 47 -0.25 21.14 20.96
CA LYS A 47 -0.89 20.96 22.27
C LYS A 47 0.10 20.51 23.35
N HIS A 48 1.36 20.92 23.20
CA HIS A 48 2.48 20.55 24.05
C HIS A 48 2.15 20.64 25.54
N ALA A 49 1.57 21.77 26.00
CA ALA A 49 1.23 21.99 27.41
C ALA A 49 0.16 21.02 27.97
N ALA A 50 -0.64 20.39 27.09
CA ALA A 50 -1.68 19.46 27.52
C ALA A 50 -1.20 18.01 27.65
N ILE A 51 -0.06 17.67 27.06
CA ILE A 51 0.43 16.28 26.94
C ILE A 51 0.59 15.62 28.32
N THR A 52 1.23 16.30 29.27
CA THR A 52 1.42 15.76 30.62
C THR A 52 0.09 15.44 31.30
N LYS A 53 -0.89 16.32 31.18
CA LYS A 53 -2.23 16.10 31.77
C LYS A 53 -2.97 14.95 31.09
N LEU A 54 -2.87 14.84 29.75
CA LEU A 54 -3.58 13.82 28.98
C LEU A 54 -3.04 12.41 29.21
N PHE A 55 -1.73 12.27 29.38
CA PHE A 55 -1.05 10.97 29.35
C PHE A 55 -0.29 10.62 30.63
N HIS A 56 -0.51 11.34 31.74
CA HIS A 56 0.21 11.09 33.01
C HIS A 56 -0.01 9.68 33.59
N ASP A 57 -1.10 9.00 33.28
CA ASP A 57 -1.39 7.62 33.69
C ASP A 57 -1.49 6.67 32.48
N LEU A 58 -0.77 6.95 31.41
CA LEU A 58 -0.72 6.09 30.24
C LEU A 58 -0.07 4.75 30.57
N ARG A 59 -0.83 3.65 30.50
CA ARG A 59 -0.37 2.30 30.90
C ARG A 59 -0.01 1.42 29.73
N PHE A 60 -0.71 1.56 28.61
CA PHE A 60 -0.56 0.72 27.44
C PHE A 60 -0.56 1.55 26.16
N ILE A 61 0.30 1.15 25.20
CA ILE A 61 0.25 1.60 23.82
C ILE A 61 0.09 0.36 22.96
N VAL A 62 -1.01 0.30 22.21
CA VAL A 62 -1.28 -0.78 21.27
C VAL A 62 -0.99 -0.27 19.86
N ILE A 63 -0.13 -0.96 19.15
CA ILE A 63 0.21 -0.68 17.75
C ILE A 63 -0.41 -1.80 16.92
N ASP A 64 -1.49 -1.46 16.24
CA ASP A 64 -2.15 -2.40 15.33
C ASP A 64 -1.40 -2.46 14.02
N GLU A 65 -1.42 -3.63 13.37
CA GLU A 65 -0.70 -3.91 12.13
C GLU A 65 0.76 -3.46 12.15
N VAL A 66 1.47 -3.75 13.25
CA VAL A 66 2.84 -3.27 13.50
C VAL A 66 3.79 -3.58 12.34
N HIS A 67 3.59 -4.66 11.59
CA HIS A 67 4.39 -5.03 10.44
C HIS A 67 4.38 -3.96 9.32
N SER A 68 3.25 -3.25 9.14
CA SER A 68 3.13 -2.19 8.14
C SER A 68 4.01 -0.97 8.46
N LEU A 69 4.26 -0.73 9.74
CA LEU A 69 5.10 0.36 10.22
C LEU A 69 6.60 0.04 10.14
N MET A 70 7.00 -1.23 10.14
CA MET A 70 8.41 -1.61 10.24
C MET A 70 9.20 -1.54 8.93
N ARG A 71 8.58 -1.11 7.84
CA ARG A 71 9.21 -1.09 6.51
C ARG A 71 9.67 0.26 6.03
N GLY A 72 9.23 1.34 6.64
CA GLY A 72 9.49 2.70 6.19
C GLY A 72 9.63 3.71 7.32
N ASP A 73 9.83 4.94 6.92
CA ASP A 73 10.04 6.07 7.83
C ASP A 73 8.85 6.33 8.75
N ARG A 74 7.63 5.95 8.34
CA ARG A 74 6.43 6.07 9.19
C ARG A 74 6.54 5.26 10.48
N GLY A 75 7.17 4.09 10.44
CA GLY A 75 7.44 3.30 11.64
C GLY A 75 8.46 3.94 12.55
N GLY A 76 9.54 4.44 11.98
CA GLY A 76 10.54 5.22 12.72
C GLY A 76 9.92 6.47 13.36
N GLN A 77 9.08 7.20 12.63
CA GLN A 77 8.32 8.33 13.15
C GLN A 77 7.45 7.90 14.33
N THR A 78 6.72 6.80 14.22
CA THR A 78 5.85 6.28 15.28
C THR A 78 6.63 6.00 16.56
N ILE A 79 7.80 5.36 16.47
CA ILE A 79 8.67 5.11 17.64
C ILE A 79 9.20 6.41 18.23
N CYS A 80 9.67 7.35 17.41
CA CYS A 80 10.12 8.67 17.88
C CYS A 80 8.99 9.43 18.61
N LEU A 81 7.77 9.40 18.06
CA LEU A 81 6.60 10.03 18.67
C LEU A 81 6.25 9.42 20.03
N ILE A 82 6.26 8.09 20.13
CA ILE A 82 6.00 7.39 21.38
C ILE A 82 7.08 7.74 22.41
N GLU A 83 8.35 7.78 22.04
CA GLU A 83 9.42 8.16 22.97
C GLU A 83 9.32 9.62 23.39
N ARG A 84 9.03 10.55 22.49
CA ARG A 84 8.79 11.96 22.82
C ARG A 84 7.61 12.13 23.76
N LEU A 85 6.47 11.47 23.45
CA LEU A 85 5.29 11.44 24.31
C LEU A 85 5.63 10.94 25.72
N CYS A 86 6.30 9.79 25.82
CA CYS A 86 6.67 9.19 27.10
C CYS A 86 7.60 10.10 27.93
N ARG A 87 8.58 10.75 27.29
CA ARG A 87 9.47 11.71 27.96
C ARG A 87 8.73 12.93 28.48
N MET A 88 7.80 13.47 27.68
CA MET A 88 6.99 14.65 28.05
C MET A 88 6.01 14.34 29.18
N ALA A 89 5.36 13.19 29.13
CA ALA A 89 4.39 12.76 30.14
C ALA A 89 5.03 12.14 31.40
N GLY A 90 6.33 11.82 31.36
CA GLY A 90 7.04 11.16 32.47
C GLY A 90 6.61 9.71 32.70
N VAL A 91 6.21 8.98 31.65
CA VAL A 91 5.64 7.63 31.73
C VAL A 91 6.43 6.62 30.90
N ASN A 92 6.30 5.34 31.26
CA ASN A 92 6.87 4.23 30.49
C ASN A 92 5.81 3.11 30.31
N PRO A 93 4.84 3.29 29.40
CA PRO A 93 3.76 2.34 29.18
C PRO A 93 4.26 1.02 28.59
N ARG A 94 3.50 -0.05 28.77
CA ARG A 94 3.72 -1.31 28.04
C ARG A 94 3.32 -1.12 26.59
N ARG A 95 4.18 -1.59 25.67
CA ARG A 95 3.90 -1.54 24.24
C ARG A 95 3.48 -2.91 23.74
N ILE A 96 2.40 -2.97 22.99
CA ILE A 96 1.80 -4.20 22.44
C ILE A 96 1.71 -4.03 20.93
N GLY A 97 2.33 -4.91 20.18
CA GLY A 97 2.20 -4.98 18.73
C GLY A 97 1.23 -6.09 18.33
N LEU A 98 0.27 -5.78 17.47
CA LEU A 98 -0.63 -6.74 16.87
C LEU A 98 -0.32 -6.86 15.39
N SER A 99 -0.31 -8.08 14.87
CA SER A 99 -0.14 -8.33 13.45
C SER A 99 -0.51 -9.77 13.08
N ALA A 100 -1.09 -9.94 11.90
CA ALA A 100 -1.36 -11.25 11.32
C ALA A 100 -0.13 -11.84 10.58
N THR A 101 0.82 -10.97 10.14
CA THR A 101 1.93 -11.36 9.26
C THR A 101 3.23 -10.73 9.74
N ILE A 102 4.02 -11.47 10.53
CA ILE A 102 5.32 -11.02 11.02
C ILE A 102 6.38 -12.01 10.57
N GLY A 103 7.39 -11.53 9.83
CA GLY A 103 8.51 -12.33 9.37
C GLY A 103 9.56 -12.59 10.44
N ASP A 104 9.85 -11.56 11.25
CA ASP A 104 10.85 -11.62 12.32
C ASP A 104 10.25 -11.08 13.63
N LEU A 105 9.87 -11.99 14.49
CA LEU A 105 9.27 -11.68 15.79
C LEU A 105 10.26 -11.03 16.75
N GLU A 106 11.56 -11.41 16.70
CA GLU A 106 12.56 -10.84 17.58
C GLU A 106 12.90 -9.41 17.20
N ALA A 107 13.08 -9.13 15.90
CA ALA A 107 13.28 -7.76 15.41
C ALA A 107 12.08 -6.88 15.71
N THR A 108 10.85 -7.40 15.57
CA THR A 108 9.62 -6.71 15.94
C THR A 108 9.57 -6.41 17.42
N GLY A 109 9.94 -7.36 18.27
CA GLY A 109 10.02 -7.16 19.71
C GLY A 109 11.04 -6.10 20.10
N LYS A 110 12.23 -6.10 19.51
CA LYS A 110 13.26 -5.07 19.70
C LYS A 110 12.78 -3.69 19.26
N PHE A 111 12.11 -3.62 18.12
CA PHE A 111 11.52 -2.37 17.61
C PHE A 111 10.50 -1.79 18.60
N LEU A 112 9.58 -2.60 19.12
CA LEU A 112 8.59 -2.18 20.09
C LEU A 112 9.21 -1.78 21.44
N ALA A 113 10.23 -2.51 21.89
CA ALA A 113 10.91 -2.27 23.16
C ALA A 113 11.88 -1.09 23.13
N ALA A 114 12.16 -0.53 21.96
CA ALA A 114 13.15 0.54 21.78
C ALA A 114 12.92 1.71 22.73
N GLY A 115 13.97 2.15 23.43
CA GLY A 115 13.92 3.26 24.42
C GLY A 115 13.18 2.97 25.73
N THR A 116 12.66 1.74 25.97
CA THR A 116 11.88 1.42 27.19
C THR A 116 12.71 0.81 28.30
N GLY A 117 13.84 0.20 28.00
CA GLY A 117 14.62 -0.65 28.94
C GLY A 117 13.91 -1.95 29.35
N ARG A 118 12.80 -2.34 28.68
CA ARG A 118 12.00 -3.53 29.00
C ARG A 118 12.37 -4.71 28.12
N GLY A 119 12.21 -5.92 28.63
CA GLY A 119 12.29 -7.16 27.87
C GLY A 119 11.04 -7.38 26.98
N THR A 120 11.21 -8.19 25.94
CA THR A 120 10.15 -8.55 24.99
C THR A 120 9.55 -9.91 25.34
N VAL A 121 8.22 -10.00 25.29
CA VAL A 121 7.49 -11.27 25.41
C VAL A 121 6.79 -11.53 24.07
N ILE A 122 7.04 -12.71 23.50
CA ILE A 122 6.45 -13.13 22.22
C ILE A 122 5.55 -14.34 22.51
N PRO A 123 4.22 -14.14 22.59
CA PRO A 123 3.28 -15.26 22.74
C PRO A 123 3.32 -16.15 21.50
N ARG A 124 3.57 -17.45 21.67
CA ARG A 124 3.47 -18.42 20.58
C ARG A 124 2.11 -19.08 20.61
N ILE A 125 1.26 -18.73 19.67
CA ILE A 125 -0.03 -19.39 19.47
C ILE A 125 0.17 -20.51 18.44
N GLN A 126 -0.11 -21.75 18.81
CA GLN A 126 -0.14 -22.86 17.86
C GLN A 126 -1.37 -22.71 16.98
N SER A 127 -1.20 -22.24 15.77
CA SER A 127 -2.27 -22.25 14.77
C SER A 127 -2.39 -23.63 14.15
N LYS A 128 -3.60 -24.20 14.09
CA LYS A 128 -3.87 -25.37 13.24
C LYS A 128 -3.60 -24.97 11.80
N GLY A 129 -2.89 -25.80 11.05
CA GLY A 129 -2.55 -25.53 9.66
C GLY A 129 -3.80 -25.18 8.85
N VAL A 130 -3.83 -23.97 8.31
CA VAL A 130 -4.95 -23.49 7.48
C VAL A 130 -4.80 -24.10 6.10
N ARG A 131 -5.85 -24.77 5.60
CA ARG A 131 -5.90 -25.22 4.20
C ARG A 131 -6.32 -24.03 3.33
N TRP A 132 -5.61 -23.81 2.24
CA TRP A 132 -5.90 -22.76 1.27
C TRP A 132 -6.53 -23.33 0.01
N ARG A 133 -7.36 -22.53 -0.63
CA ARG A 133 -7.82 -22.75 -2.01
C ARG A 133 -7.17 -21.69 -2.89
N LEU A 134 -6.08 -22.08 -3.56
CA LEU A 134 -5.37 -21.21 -4.49
C LEU A 134 -5.62 -21.64 -5.93
N SER A 135 -5.81 -20.67 -6.81
CA SER A 135 -5.84 -20.85 -8.26
C SER A 135 -5.00 -19.73 -8.88
N MET A 136 -4.21 -20.04 -9.88
CA MET A 136 -3.41 -19.07 -10.62
C MET A 136 -3.53 -19.37 -12.11
N GLU A 137 -4.16 -18.46 -12.84
CA GLU A 137 -4.33 -18.56 -14.28
C GLU A 137 -3.58 -17.43 -14.99
N HIS A 138 -3.26 -17.65 -16.26
CA HIS A 138 -2.49 -16.74 -17.08
C HIS A 138 -3.25 -16.39 -18.36
N PHE A 139 -3.21 -15.10 -18.73
CA PHE A 139 -3.87 -14.58 -19.93
C PHE A 139 -2.93 -13.65 -20.69
N TYR A 140 -2.96 -13.75 -22.03
CA TYR A 140 -2.38 -12.75 -22.90
C TYR A 140 -3.40 -11.64 -23.15
N VAL A 141 -2.97 -10.40 -22.96
CA VAL A 141 -3.74 -9.20 -23.29
C VAL A 141 -3.27 -8.71 -24.65
N GLN A 142 -4.16 -8.70 -25.64
CA GLN A 142 -3.85 -8.17 -26.97
C GLN A 142 -4.45 -6.78 -27.11
N ASP A 143 -3.63 -5.80 -27.46
CA ASP A 143 -4.14 -4.56 -28.02
C ASP A 143 -4.54 -4.82 -29.48
N ARG A 144 -5.84 -4.81 -29.77
CA ARG A 144 -6.38 -5.10 -31.12
C ARG A 144 -5.90 -4.09 -32.16
N GLN A 145 -5.65 -2.84 -31.81
CA GLN A 145 -5.13 -1.84 -32.74
C GLN A 145 -3.69 -2.18 -33.16
N ALA A 146 -2.84 -2.61 -32.23
CA ALA A 146 -1.50 -3.08 -32.56
C ALA A 146 -1.48 -4.39 -33.35
N ALA A 147 -2.48 -5.26 -33.17
CA ALA A 147 -2.60 -6.55 -33.87
C ALA A 147 -3.11 -6.42 -35.31
N GLU A 148 -3.89 -5.39 -35.63
CA GLU A 148 -4.32 -5.09 -37.03
C GLU A 148 -3.16 -4.51 -37.84
N ASP A 149 -2.28 -3.73 -37.23
CA ASP A 149 -1.10 -3.15 -37.87
C ASP A 149 0.08 -4.14 -38.01
N ASN A 150 0.13 -5.17 -37.17
CA ASN A 150 1.22 -6.15 -37.16
C ASN A 150 0.73 -7.55 -36.73
N PRO A 151 0.11 -8.34 -37.64
CA PRO A 151 -0.42 -9.65 -37.27
C PRO A 151 0.69 -10.59 -36.80
N PRO A 152 0.50 -11.31 -35.67
CA PRO A 152 1.51 -12.20 -35.11
C PRO A 152 1.87 -13.32 -36.10
N ALA A 153 3.17 -13.55 -36.30
CA ALA A 153 3.69 -14.53 -37.25
C ALA A 153 3.36 -15.99 -36.96
N GLN A 154 2.83 -16.29 -35.76
CA GLN A 154 2.28 -17.60 -35.38
C GLN A 154 0.96 -17.36 -34.65
N ALA A 155 -0.12 -17.99 -35.16
CA ALA A 155 -1.39 -18.03 -34.48
C ALA A 155 -1.20 -18.67 -33.09
N LEU A 156 -1.29 -17.85 -32.03
CA LEU A 156 -1.41 -18.35 -30.67
C LEU A 156 -2.69 -19.22 -30.61
N PRO A 157 -2.70 -20.33 -29.88
CA PRO A 157 -3.88 -21.16 -29.77
C PRO A 157 -5.07 -20.29 -29.32
N GLU A 158 -6.21 -20.43 -29.96
CA GLU A 158 -7.46 -19.74 -29.61
C GLU A 158 -7.83 -20.07 -28.15
N LEU A 159 -7.49 -19.17 -27.23
CA LEU A 159 -7.56 -19.41 -25.77
C LEU A 159 -8.83 -18.88 -25.11
N ALA A 160 -9.73 -18.29 -25.88
CA ALA A 160 -11.05 -17.93 -25.39
C ALA A 160 -12.12 -18.14 -26.48
N PRO A 161 -13.29 -18.69 -26.16
CA PRO A 161 -14.40 -18.68 -27.09
C PRO A 161 -14.76 -17.23 -27.38
N LYS A 162 -14.80 -16.87 -28.68
CA LYS A 162 -15.40 -15.62 -29.15
C LYS A 162 -16.89 -15.66 -28.80
N THR A 163 -17.26 -15.09 -27.68
CA THR A 163 -18.65 -14.86 -27.32
C THR A 163 -19.00 -13.45 -27.78
N ASP A 164 -20.07 -13.30 -28.59
CA ASP A 164 -20.63 -12.02 -29.02
C ASP A 164 -21.11 -11.10 -27.88
N THR A 165 -20.74 -11.41 -26.66
CA THR A 165 -21.21 -10.81 -25.41
C THR A 165 -20.09 -10.22 -24.55
N ALA A 166 -18.88 -10.02 -25.07
CA ALA A 166 -17.80 -9.32 -24.42
C ALA A 166 -17.63 -7.89 -24.98
N PRO A 167 -17.18 -6.89 -24.19
CA PRO A 167 -16.74 -5.61 -24.74
C PRO A 167 -15.65 -5.81 -25.79
N ASP A 168 -15.66 -4.97 -26.84
CA ASP A 168 -14.82 -5.18 -28.03
C ASP A 168 -13.31 -5.28 -27.81
N ASP A 169 -12.75 -4.80 -26.71
CA ASP A 169 -11.30 -4.87 -26.37
C ASP A 169 -11.06 -5.38 -24.94
N ALA A 170 -11.98 -6.20 -24.43
CA ALA A 170 -11.81 -6.73 -23.10
C ALA A 170 -10.72 -7.81 -23.09
N ASP A 171 -9.79 -7.67 -22.13
CA ASP A 171 -8.82 -8.72 -21.94
C ASP A 171 -9.48 -10.02 -21.42
N PRO A 172 -9.00 -11.21 -21.83
CA PRO A 172 -9.59 -12.48 -21.43
C PRO A 172 -9.61 -12.68 -19.91
N GLY A 173 -8.66 -12.06 -19.18
CA GLY A 173 -8.61 -12.08 -17.72
C GLY A 173 -9.80 -11.37 -17.09
N MET A 174 -10.26 -10.26 -17.67
CA MET A 174 -11.45 -9.56 -17.20
C MET A 174 -12.72 -10.39 -17.41
N GLY A 175 -12.87 -11.04 -18.57
CA GLY A 175 -13.96 -11.98 -18.82
C GLY A 175 -13.97 -13.14 -17.79
N TYR A 176 -12.81 -13.68 -17.50
CA TYR A 176 -12.64 -14.72 -16.48
C TYR A 176 -13.09 -14.25 -15.09
N ILE A 177 -12.65 -13.07 -14.66
CA ILE A 177 -13.07 -12.48 -13.37
C ILE A 177 -14.58 -12.24 -13.36
N PHE A 178 -15.12 -11.64 -14.44
CA PHE A 178 -16.55 -11.32 -14.55
C PHE A 178 -17.43 -12.55 -14.31
N GLU A 179 -17.12 -13.68 -14.98
CA GLU A 179 -17.90 -14.91 -14.83
C GLU A 179 -17.74 -15.53 -13.43
N HIS A 180 -16.56 -15.48 -12.83
CA HIS A 180 -16.29 -16.13 -11.56
C HIS A 180 -16.64 -15.30 -10.32
N THR A 181 -17.05 -14.04 -10.51
CA THR A 181 -17.64 -13.19 -9.45
C THR A 181 -19.16 -13.28 -9.38
N ARG A 182 -19.79 -13.88 -10.37
CA ARG A 182 -21.27 -13.96 -10.47
C ARG A 182 -21.85 -14.74 -9.30
N GLY A 183 -22.84 -14.13 -8.61
CA GLY A 183 -23.52 -14.72 -7.46
C GLY A 183 -22.62 -14.93 -6.24
N LYS A 184 -21.53 -14.17 -6.13
CA LYS A 184 -20.57 -14.23 -5.01
C LYS A 184 -20.21 -12.86 -4.50
N LYS A 185 -19.89 -12.78 -3.22
CA LYS A 185 -19.31 -11.59 -2.60
C LYS A 185 -17.80 -11.67 -2.67
N CYS A 186 -17.18 -10.83 -3.50
CA CYS A 186 -15.77 -10.91 -3.81
C CYS A 186 -15.01 -9.61 -3.58
N LEU A 187 -13.69 -9.74 -3.40
CA LEU A 187 -12.73 -8.65 -3.58
C LEU A 187 -11.85 -8.91 -4.80
N ILE A 188 -11.51 -7.86 -5.52
CA ILE A 188 -10.49 -7.89 -6.58
C ILE A 188 -9.39 -6.93 -6.18
N PHE A 189 -8.23 -7.47 -5.84
CA PHE A 189 -7.05 -6.70 -5.51
C PHE A 189 -6.23 -6.38 -6.75
N VAL A 190 -5.83 -5.13 -6.85
CA VAL A 190 -4.93 -4.60 -7.88
C VAL A 190 -3.75 -3.87 -7.23
N ASN A 191 -2.73 -3.54 -8.03
CA ASN A 191 -1.50 -2.97 -7.51
C ASN A 191 -1.40 -1.44 -7.61
N SER A 192 -2.25 -0.80 -8.41
CA SER A 192 -2.32 0.67 -8.52
C SER A 192 -3.76 1.18 -8.48
N ARG A 193 -3.91 2.49 -8.26
CA ARG A 193 -5.22 3.17 -8.23
C ARG A 193 -5.80 3.28 -9.65
N GLU A 194 -4.95 3.55 -10.61
CA GLU A 194 -5.29 3.64 -12.03
C GLU A 194 -5.79 2.30 -12.55
N GLU A 195 -5.13 1.20 -12.17
CA GLU A 195 -5.58 -0.15 -12.49
C GLU A 195 -6.93 -0.47 -11.81
N CYS A 196 -7.13 0.00 -10.57
CA CYS A 196 -8.41 -0.15 -9.86
C CYS A 196 -9.56 0.48 -10.63
N GLU A 197 -9.36 1.69 -11.14
CA GLU A 197 -10.36 2.40 -11.95
C GLU A 197 -10.59 1.72 -13.30
N ALA A 198 -9.52 1.33 -14.01
CA ALA A 198 -9.61 0.67 -15.30
C ALA A 198 -10.33 -0.68 -15.20
N VAL A 199 -10.01 -1.49 -14.21
CA VAL A 199 -10.66 -2.78 -13.96
C VAL A 199 -12.13 -2.61 -13.61
N THR A 200 -12.48 -1.64 -12.77
CA THR A 200 -13.88 -1.38 -12.39
C THR A 200 -14.71 -0.95 -13.59
N THR A 201 -14.20 0.00 -14.37
CA THR A 201 -14.88 0.46 -15.60
C THR A 201 -15.08 -0.66 -16.60
N THR A 202 -14.07 -1.49 -16.82
CA THR A 202 -14.17 -2.64 -17.74
C THR A 202 -15.22 -3.64 -17.27
N LEU A 203 -15.25 -4.00 -16.00
CA LEU A 203 -16.23 -4.94 -15.45
C LEU A 203 -17.67 -4.39 -15.49
N ARG A 204 -17.86 -3.09 -15.30
CA ARG A 204 -19.16 -2.42 -15.49
C ARG A 204 -19.61 -2.45 -16.94
N GLN A 205 -18.70 -2.27 -17.91
CA GLN A 205 -19.01 -2.44 -19.33
C GLN A 205 -19.47 -3.86 -19.66
N TYR A 206 -18.92 -4.89 -19.02
CA TYR A 206 -19.45 -6.25 -19.14
C TYR A 206 -20.89 -6.35 -18.65
N CYS A 207 -21.25 -5.67 -17.55
CA CYS A 207 -22.65 -5.62 -17.11
C CYS A 207 -23.55 -4.96 -18.15
N GLU A 208 -23.14 -3.84 -18.75
CA GLU A 208 -23.89 -3.13 -19.79
C GLU A 208 -24.09 -4.01 -21.03
N VAL A 209 -23.03 -4.61 -21.57
CA VAL A 209 -23.10 -5.47 -22.77
C VAL A 209 -23.92 -6.71 -22.53
N LYS A 210 -23.87 -7.30 -21.34
CA LYS A 210 -24.65 -8.49 -20.99
C LYS A 210 -26.05 -8.19 -20.44
N HIS A 211 -26.42 -6.89 -20.36
CA HIS A 211 -27.68 -6.44 -19.76
C HIS A 211 -27.91 -6.97 -18.33
N GLU A 212 -26.84 -7.05 -17.56
CA GLU A 212 -26.87 -7.42 -16.14
C GLU A 212 -26.80 -6.18 -15.24
N PRO A 213 -27.39 -6.20 -14.04
CA PRO A 213 -27.25 -5.10 -13.08
C PRO A 213 -25.78 -4.91 -12.68
N ASP A 214 -25.38 -3.66 -12.49
CA ASP A 214 -24.05 -3.33 -11.99
C ASP A 214 -23.89 -3.88 -10.56
N ARG A 215 -22.86 -4.67 -10.36
CA ARG A 215 -22.51 -5.28 -9.09
C ARG A 215 -21.07 -4.94 -8.63
N PHE A 216 -20.41 -4.01 -9.34
CA PHE A 216 -19.03 -3.68 -9.10
C PHE A 216 -18.90 -2.36 -8.35
N LEU A 217 -18.23 -2.43 -7.21
CA LEU A 217 -17.85 -1.29 -6.39
C LEU A 217 -16.35 -1.01 -6.53
N ILE A 218 -15.95 0.19 -6.16
CA ILE A 218 -14.55 0.61 -6.18
C ILE A 218 -14.14 1.16 -4.82
N HIS A 219 -12.91 0.85 -4.38
CA HIS A 219 -12.37 1.36 -3.14
C HIS A 219 -10.85 1.57 -3.21
N HIS A 220 -10.40 2.82 -3.16
CA HIS A 220 -8.99 3.19 -3.02
C HIS A 220 -8.81 4.55 -2.35
N GLY A 221 -7.59 4.87 -1.94
CA GLY A 221 -7.30 6.03 -1.09
C GLY A 221 -7.60 7.40 -1.70
N ASN A 222 -7.63 7.52 -3.04
CA ASN A 222 -7.86 8.80 -3.73
C ASN A 222 -9.34 9.09 -4.03
N LEU A 223 -10.24 8.15 -3.72
CA LEU A 223 -11.68 8.44 -3.79
C LEU A 223 -12.10 9.38 -2.66
N SER A 224 -13.13 10.19 -2.92
CA SER A 224 -13.74 10.99 -1.86
C SER A 224 -14.28 10.10 -0.73
N SER A 225 -14.37 10.63 0.50
CA SER A 225 -14.88 9.89 1.65
C SER A 225 -16.27 9.31 1.41
N ALA A 226 -17.14 10.09 0.75
CA ALA A 226 -18.51 9.66 0.43
C ALA A 226 -18.55 8.38 -0.42
N TYR A 227 -17.71 8.28 -1.44
CA TYR A 227 -17.64 7.07 -2.27
C TYR A 227 -17.09 5.87 -1.50
N ARG A 228 -16.07 6.07 -0.67
CA ARG A 228 -15.49 5.00 0.16
C ARG A 228 -16.50 4.47 1.18
N GLU A 229 -17.14 5.35 1.92
CA GLU A 229 -18.15 5.00 2.92
C GLU A 229 -19.34 4.26 2.30
N THR A 230 -19.81 4.71 1.13
CA THR A 230 -20.89 4.02 0.39
C THR A 230 -20.47 2.59 0.01
N ALA A 231 -19.25 2.39 -0.47
CA ALA A 231 -18.76 1.05 -0.80
C ALA A 231 -18.62 0.17 0.45
N GLU A 232 -18.10 0.73 1.55
CA GLU A 232 -17.94 0.02 2.82
C GLU A 232 -19.30 -0.38 3.44
N GLU A 233 -20.32 0.51 3.39
CA GLU A 233 -21.67 0.20 3.86
C GLU A 233 -22.33 -0.89 3.01
N ALA A 234 -22.24 -0.78 1.68
CA ALA A 234 -22.78 -1.79 0.78
C ALA A 234 -22.13 -3.17 0.99
N MET A 235 -20.84 -3.19 1.36
CA MET A 235 -20.13 -4.43 1.67
C MET A 235 -20.49 -5.05 3.02
N LYS A 236 -21.10 -4.33 3.95
CA LYS A 236 -21.57 -4.89 5.24
C LYS A 236 -22.83 -5.72 5.11
N ASP A 237 -23.62 -5.47 4.08
CA ASP A 237 -24.83 -6.26 3.79
C ASP A 237 -24.43 -7.70 3.42
N GLU A 238 -24.73 -8.67 4.27
CA GLU A 238 -24.35 -10.08 4.09
C GLU A 238 -25.12 -10.76 2.96
N ASP A 239 -26.28 -10.26 2.56
CA ASP A 239 -27.13 -10.83 1.51
C ASP A 239 -26.79 -10.28 0.11
N SER A 240 -25.91 -9.30 0.01
CA SER A 240 -25.51 -8.70 -1.25
C SER A 240 -24.39 -9.48 -1.93
N PHE A 241 -24.54 -9.78 -3.22
CA PHE A 241 -23.51 -10.41 -4.07
C PHE A 241 -22.70 -9.36 -4.82
N LEU A 242 -22.08 -8.44 -4.08
CA LEU A 242 -21.28 -7.36 -4.63
C LEU A 242 -19.80 -7.75 -4.74
N THR A 243 -19.13 -7.18 -5.71
CA THR A 243 -17.69 -7.33 -5.92
C THR A 243 -17.02 -5.97 -5.85
N THR A 244 -16.04 -5.81 -4.96
CA THR A 244 -15.30 -4.55 -4.84
C THR A 244 -13.90 -4.70 -5.40
N VAL A 245 -13.55 -3.81 -6.33
CA VAL A 245 -12.19 -3.65 -6.84
C VAL A 245 -11.46 -2.70 -5.90
N THR A 246 -10.27 -3.11 -5.44
CA THR A 246 -9.54 -2.36 -4.41
C THR A 246 -8.02 -2.47 -4.55
N THR A 247 -7.34 -1.49 -4.01
CA THR A 247 -5.89 -1.52 -3.77
C THR A 247 -5.60 -2.08 -2.36
N ALA A 248 -4.46 -1.76 -1.78
CA ALA A 248 -4.09 -2.14 -0.41
C ALA A 248 -5.04 -1.59 0.69
N THR A 249 -5.96 -0.69 0.37
CA THR A 249 -6.84 -0.06 1.38
C THR A 249 -7.75 -1.05 2.11
N LEU A 250 -8.15 -2.13 1.47
CA LEU A 250 -8.93 -3.21 2.08
C LEU A 250 -8.09 -4.44 2.49
N GLU A 251 -6.76 -4.35 2.48
CA GLU A 251 -5.90 -5.39 3.08
C GLU A 251 -6.05 -5.42 4.60
N LEU A 252 -6.30 -4.28 5.23
CA LEU A 252 -6.22 -4.08 6.67
C LEU A 252 -7.54 -3.59 7.29
N GLY A 253 -7.83 -4.08 8.48
CA GLY A 253 -8.64 -3.47 9.53
C GLY A 253 -10.14 -3.20 9.30
N ILE A 254 -10.63 -3.12 8.07
CA ILE A 254 -12.04 -2.79 7.81
C ILE A 254 -12.89 -4.06 7.88
N ASP A 255 -13.98 -4.00 8.66
CA ASP A 255 -14.98 -5.07 8.68
C ASP A 255 -15.91 -4.92 7.47
N ILE A 256 -15.67 -5.76 6.47
CA ILE A 256 -16.41 -5.79 5.19
C ILE A 256 -17.35 -7.01 5.10
N GLY A 257 -17.66 -7.62 6.22
CA GLY A 257 -18.53 -8.79 6.29
C GLY A 257 -17.88 -10.06 5.73
N ARG A 258 -18.70 -11.05 5.38
CA ARG A 258 -18.25 -12.34 4.88
C ARG A 258 -17.91 -12.28 3.40
N LEU A 259 -16.68 -12.59 3.06
CA LEU A 259 -16.20 -12.71 1.68
C LEU A 259 -16.01 -14.18 1.30
N GLU A 260 -16.44 -14.54 0.10
CA GLU A 260 -16.33 -15.89 -0.40
C GLU A 260 -15.02 -16.11 -1.16
N ARG A 261 -14.59 -15.12 -1.98
CA ARG A 261 -13.41 -15.23 -2.83
C ARG A 261 -12.68 -13.90 -2.94
N ALA A 262 -11.36 -13.97 -2.97
CA ALA A 262 -10.51 -12.86 -3.37
C ALA A 262 -9.85 -13.16 -4.72
N PHE A 263 -9.85 -12.17 -5.61
CA PHE A 263 -9.03 -12.16 -6.82
C PHE A 263 -7.82 -11.29 -6.60
N GLN A 264 -6.72 -11.67 -7.22
CA GLN A 264 -5.52 -10.88 -7.31
C GLN A 264 -5.14 -10.74 -8.76
N ILE A 265 -5.21 -9.51 -9.27
CA ILE A 265 -4.71 -9.21 -10.61
C ILE A 265 -3.21 -8.98 -10.50
N ASP A 266 -2.44 -9.73 -11.28
CA ASP A 266 -0.99 -9.81 -11.25
C ASP A 266 -0.45 -10.21 -9.86
N ALA A 267 0.87 -10.18 -9.63
CA ALA A 267 1.44 -10.54 -8.35
C ALA A 267 1.49 -9.33 -7.41
N PRO A 268 1.17 -9.47 -6.12
CA PRO A 268 1.48 -8.43 -5.15
C PRO A 268 3.00 -8.33 -4.96
N PHE A 269 3.49 -7.22 -4.41
CA PHE A 269 4.94 -7.02 -4.25
C PHE A 269 5.55 -7.81 -3.10
N THR A 270 4.74 -8.24 -2.15
CA THR A 270 5.23 -8.83 -0.90
C THR A 270 4.42 -10.05 -0.46
N VAL A 271 5.09 -10.99 0.22
CA VAL A 271 4.44 -12.13 0.87
C VAL A 271 3.43 -11.64 1.92
N SER A 272 3.76 -10.58 2.64
CA SER A 272 2.85 -9.98 3.61
C SER A 272 1.52 -9.56 2.99
N SER A 273 1.55 -8.79 1.88
CA SER A 273 0.32 -8.38 1.16
C SER A 273 -0.46 -9.59 0.64
N PHE A 274 0.23 -10.59 0.09
CA PHE A 274 -0.41 -11.84 -0.34
C PHE A 274 -1.21 -12.50 0.81
N LEU A 275 -0.59 -12.64 1.97
CA LEU A 275 -1.23 -13.27 3.14
C LEU A 275 -2.41 -12.46 3.68
N GLN A 276 -2.28 -11.13 3.72
CA GLN A 276 -3.34 -10.24 4.19
C GLN A 276 -4.56 -10.26 3.27
N ARG A 277 -4.32 -10.17 1.94
CA ARG A 277 -5.38 -10.27 0.92
C ARG A 277 -6.11 -11.60 1.01
N MET A 278 -5.37 -12.70 1.15
CA MET A 278 -5.96 -14.02 1.33
C MET A 278 -6.74 -14.14 2.64
N GLY A 279 -6.25 -13.53 3.72
CA GLY A 279 -6.90 -13.52 5.03
C GLY A 279 -8.24 -12.77 5.07
N ARG A 280 -8.61 -12.04 4.00
CA ARG A 280 -9.94 -11.42 3.87
C ARG A 280 -11.04 -12.44 3.60
N THR A 281 -10.69 -13.62 3.13
CA THR A 281 -11.63 -14.74 2.87
C THR A 281 -11.47 -15.85 3.90
N GLY A 282 -12.33 -16.84 3.90
CA GLY A 282 -12.18 -18.05 4.71
C GLY A 282 -12.46 -17.91 6.21
N ARG A 283 -13.38 -17.06 6.59
CA ARG A 283 -13.80 -16.93 8.00
C ARG A 283 -14.62 -18.15 8.48
N ARG A 284 -14.35 -18.59 9.73
CA ARG A 284 -14.96 -19.70 10.47
C ARG A 284 -14.62 -21.07 9.89
N ASP A 285 -15.47 -21.69 9.10
CA ASP A 285 -15.29 -23.10 8.70
C ASP A 285 -14.83 -23.30 7.23
N LEU A 286 -14.72 -22.22 6.47
CA LEU A 286 -14.31 -22.27 5.07
C LEU A 286 -12.82 -21.90 4.92
N PRO A 287 -12.06 -22.63 4.10
CA PRO A 287 -10.68 -22.27 3.81
C PRO A 287 -10.62 -20.95 3.03
N PRO A 288 -9.61 -20.10 3.29
CA PRO A 288 -9.35 -18.93 2.47
C PRO A 288 -9.21 -19.29 0.99
N GLU A 289 -9.84 -18.49 0.13
CA GLU A 289 -9.86 -18.72 -1.32
C GLU A 289 -9.34 -17.50 -2.07
N MET A 290 -8.25 -17.67 -2.84
CA MET A 290 -7.65 -16.63 -3.67
C MET A 290 -7.36 -17.13 -5.08
N TRP A 291 -7.73 -16.31 -6.04
CA TRP A 291 -7.54 -16.57 -7.46
C TRP A 291 -6.66 -15.50 -8.08
N PHE A 292 -5.48 -15.91 -8.54
CA PHE A 292 -4.58 -15.04 -9.27
C PHE A 292 -4.91 -15.02 -10.74
N VAL A 293 -5.00 -13.83 -11.31
CA VAL A 293 -5.20 -13.57 -12.74
C VAL A 293 -3.95 -12.85 -13.23
N MET A 294 -3.02 -13.62 -13.81
CA MET A 294 -1.76 -13.10 -14.33
C MET A 294 -1.96 -12.65 -15.76
N ARG A 295 -1.60 -11.40 -16.06
CA ARG A 295 -1.76 -10.80 -17.37
C ARG A 295 -0.40 -10.37 -17.92
N GLU A 296 -0.16 -10.65 -19.17
CA GLU A 296 1.01 -10.14 -19.89
C GLU A 296 0.66 -9.88 -21.36
N GLU A 297 1.42 -9.01 -21.99
CA GLU A 297 1.38 -8.84 -23.43
C GLU A 297 2.07 -10.00 -24.13
N PRO A 298 1.56 -10.48 -25.27
CA PRO A 298 2.25 -11.52 -26.02
C PRO A 298 3.59 -10.95 -26.52
N PRO A 299 4.70 -11.71 -26.42
CA PRO A 299 6.00 -11.22 -26.88
C PRO A 299 5.97 -10.99 -28.39
N GLU A 300 6.49 -9.84 -28.81
CA GLU A 300 6.62 -9.51 -30.23
C GLU A 300 7.60 -10.44 -30.97
N PRO A 301 7.45 -10.61 -32.28
CA PRO A 301 8.47 -11.25 -33.11
C PRO A 301 9.81 -10.53 -32.96
N ARG A 302 10.87 -11.25 -32.58
CA ARG A 302 12.21 -10.70 -32.25
C ARG A 302 12.28 -9.90 -30.95
N ALA A 303 11.36 -10.12 -30.03
CA ALA A 303 11.41 -9.54 -28.70
C ALA A 303 12.70 -9.89 -27.97
N LEU A 304 13.21 -8.96 -27.16
CA LEU A 304 14.37 -9.21 -26.33
C LEU A 304 14.06 -10.24 -25.24
N LEU A 305 15.07 -10.98 -24.80
CA LEU A 305 14.92 -12.02 -23.78
C LEU A 305 14.11 -11.57 -22.55
N PRO A 306 14.34 -10.38 -21.94
CA PRO A 306 13.57 -9.94 -20.78
C PRO A 306 12.06 -9.84 -21.04
N THR A 307 11.63 -9.46 -22.24
CA THR A 307 10.20 -9.34 -22.57
C THR A 307 9.55 -10.69 -22.89
N THR A 308 10.31 -11.75 -23.05
CA THR A 308 9.81 -13.11 -23.28
C THR A 308 9.55 -13.89 -21.98
N ILE A 309 9.99 -13.37 -20.84
CA ILE A 309 9.88 -14.02 -19.53
C ILE A 309 8.66 -13.48 -18.78
N PRO A 310 7.78 -14.36 -18.26
CA PRO A 310 6.56 -13.96 -17.55
C PRO A 310 6.86 -13.54 -16.10
N TRP A 311 7.47 -12.38 -15.90
CA TRP A 311 7.93 -11.91 -14.60
C TRP A 311 6.84 -11.93 -13.54
N LYS A 312 5.63 -11.47 -13.86
CA LYS A 312 4.48 -11.42 -12.94
C LYS A 312 4.05 -12.82 -12.50
N LEU A 313 3.99 -13.78 -13.44
CA LEU A 313 3.67 -15.18 -13.13
C LEU A 313 4.73 -15.81 -12.23
N LEU A 314 6.02 -15.59 -12.56
CA LEU A 314 7.14 -16.10 -11.74
C LEU A 314 7.13 -15.51 -10.34
N GLN A 315 6.86 -14.22 -10.21
CA GLN A 315 6.73 -13.53 -8.93
C GLN A 315 5.58 -14.11 -8.10
N GLY A 316 4.41 -14.30 -8.69
CA GLY A 316 3.27 -14.92 -8.00
C GLY A 316 3.58 -16.32 -7.49
N ILE A 317 4.22 -17.15 -8.33
CA ILE A 317 4.67 -18.50 -7.91
C ILE A 317 5.71 -18.40 -6.79
N ALA A 318 6.70 -17.52 -6.92
CA ALA A 318 7.76 -17.34 -5.93
C ALA A 318 7.22 -16.92 -4.57
N LEU A 319 6.31 -15.93 -4.51
CA LEU A 319 5.68 -15.48 -3.28
C LEU A 319 4.94 -16.61 -2.55
N VAL A 320 4.17 -17.40 -3.29
CA VAL A 320 3.45 -18.55 -2.73
C VAL A 320 4.44 -19.61 -2.22
N GLN A 321 5.48 -19.93 -3.00
CA GLN A 321 6.44 -20.97 -2.64
C GLN A 321 7.32 -20.60 -1.45
N VAL A 322 7.86 -19.38 -1.39
CA VAL A 322 8.66 -18.91 -0.25
C VAL A 322 7.89 -19.07 1.06
N TYR A 323 6.60 -18.75 1.06
CA TYR A 323 5.79 -18.93 2.26
C TYR A 323 5.45 -20.40 2.53
N LEU A 324 5.08 -21.18 1.53
CA LEU A 324 4.73 -22.60 1.72
C LEU A 324 5.92 -23.43 2.21
N GLU A 325 7.11 -23.16 1.65
CA GLU A 325 8.32 -23.92 1.93
C GLU A 325 9.00 -23.49 3.23
N GLU A 326 9.07 -22.18 3.50
CA GLU A 326 9.87 -21.64 4.59
C GLU A 326 9.08 -20.84 5.64
N ARG A 327 7.78 -20.61 5.40
CA ARG A 327 6.96 -19.67 6.21
C ARG A 327 7.56 -18.27 6.31
N TRP A 328 8.37 -17.92 5.33
CA TRP A 328 9.07 -16.67 5.30
C TRP A 328 8.14 -15.50 4.90
N VAL A 329 8.28 -14.41 5.60
CA VAL A 329 7.67 -13.10 5.30
C VAL A 329 8.79 -12.08 5.37
N GLU A 330 8.69 -11.01 4.61
CA GLU A 330 9.73 -9.99 4.56
C GLU A 330 10.07 -9.44 5.95
N PRO A 331 11.36 -9.40 6.31
CA PRO A 331 11.80 -8.81 7.56
C PRO A 331 11.63 -7.28 7.57
N PRO A 332 11.61 -6.66 8.75
CA PRO A 332 11.63 -5.22 8.88
C PRO A 332 12.92 -4.62 8.28
N ARG A 333 12.81 -3.42 7.70
CA ARG A 333 13.94 -2.67 7.14
C ARG A 333 14.46 -1.67 8.17
N LEU A 334 15.26 -2.15 9.13
CA LEU A 334 15.79 -1.33 10.24
C LEU A 334 17.23 -0.84 10.01
N ASP A 335 17.85 -1.18 8.89
CA ASP A 335 19.29 -0.97 8.61
C ASP A 335 19.56 0.33 7.84
N ARG A 336 18.56 1.06 7.40
CA ARG A 336 18.74 2.36 6.76
C ARG A 336 19.11 3.43 7.76
N LEU A 337 19.96 4.38 7.33
CA LEU A 337 20.16 5.62 8.06
C LEU A 337 18.98 6.54 7.79
N PRO A 338 18.18 6.90 8.82
CA PRO A 338 16.90 7.58 8.64
C PRO A 338 17.08 9.11 8.54
N TYR A 339 17.83 9.63 7.56
CA TYR A 339 18.15 11.06 7.48
C TYR A 339 16.93 11.94 7.23
N SER A 340 15.96 11.49 6.41
CA SER A 340 14.69 12.21 6.23
C SER A 340 13.93 12.35 7.53
N LEU A 341 13.86 11.27 8.31
CA LEU A 341 13.23 11.28 9.63
C LEU A 341 14.04 12.11 10.64
N LEU A 342 15.37 12.09 10.57
CA LEU A 342 16.24 12.93 11.41
C LEU A 342 15.94 14.41 11.20
N TYR A 343 15.86 14.84 9.93
CA TYR A 343 15.44 16.20 9.56
C TYR A 343 14.06 16.52 10.16
N HIS A 344 13.07 15.69 9.88
CA HIS A 344 11.71 15.89 10.35
C HIS A 344 11.61 16.00 11.87
N GLN A 345 12.21 15.05 12.62
CA GLN A 345 12.17 15.07 14.08
C GLN A 345 12.98 16.21 14.69
N THR A 346 14.01 16.69 14.01
CA THR A 346 14.76 17.90 14.40
C THR A 346 13.87 19.13 14.32
N MET A 347 13.19 19.31 13.18
CA MET A 347 12.27 20.43 12.98
C MET A 347 11.07 20.37 13.93
N CYS A 348 10.45 19.20 14.10
CA CYS A 348 9.34 19.00 15.04
C CYS A 348 9.74 19.27 16.50
N THR A 349 10.93 18.85 16.89
CA THR A 349 11.44 19.09 18.26
C THR A 349 11.67 20.57 18.49
N LEU A 350 12.28 21.28 17.55
CA LEU A 350 12.53 22.70 17.65
C LEU A 350 11.22 23.49 17.62
N ALA A 351 10.30 23.19 16.71
CA ALA A 351 8.99 23.84 16.62
C ALA A 351 8.15 23.68 17.90
N SER A 352 8.23 22.51 18.55
CA SER A 352 7.47 22.25 19.77
C SER A 352 8.10 22.85 21.04
N CYS A 353 9.42 23.01 21.07
CA CYS A 353 10.16 23.49 22.24
C CYS A 353 10.53 24.98 22.18
N GLY A 354 10.40 25.62 21.01
CA GLY A 354 10.85 26.99 20.76
C GLY A 354 12.39 27.06 20.67
N GLU A 355 13.03 27.92 21.45
CA GLU A 355 14.47 28.08 21.41
C GLU A 355 15.20 26.95 22.15
N LEU A 356 16.19 26.33 21.51
CA LEU A 356 17.07 25.31 22.10
C LEU A 356 18.53 25.59 21.73
N THR A 357 19.45 25.36 22.64
CA THR A 357 20.88 25.33 22.28
C THR A 357 21.15 24.12 21.37
N PRO A 358 22.16 24.18 20.47
CA PRO A 358 22.52 23.04 19.62
C PRO A 358 22.76 21.74 20.41
N ALA A 359 23.36 21.83 21.58
CA ALA A 359 23.59 20.68 22.45
C ALA A 359 22.28 20.11 23.02
N ALA A 360 21.35 20.98 23.45
CA ALA A 360 20.05 20.56 23.96
C ALA A 360 19.19 19.92 22.86
N LEU A 361 19.23 20.46 21.63
CA LEU A 361 18.54 19.88 20.47
C LEU A 361 19.13 18.52 20.13
N ALA A 362 20.46 18.40 20.04
CA ALA A 362 21.15 17.12 19.80
C ALA A 362 20.79 16.08 20.88
N SER A 363 20.80 16.48 22.15
CA SER A 363 20.43 15.59 23.26
C SER A 363 18.98 15.10 23.17
N ARG A 364 18.04 15.91 22.67
CA ARG A 364 16.63 15.51 22.53
C ARG A 364 16.40 14.61 21.34
N VAL A 365 17.09 14.86 20.22
CA VAL A 365 16.89 14.14 18.96
C VAL A 365 17.75 12.88 18.88
N LEU A 366 19.07 12.96 19.07
CA LEU A 366 19.97 11.83 18.89
C LEU A 366 19.84 10.74 19.98
N THR A 367 19.20 11.05 21.10
CA THR A 367 18.90 10.05 22.14
C THR A 367 17.60 9.28 21.87
N LEU A 368 16.83 9.62 20.82
CA LEU A 368 15.76 8.77 20.36
C LEU A 368 16.35 7.47 19.79
N SER A 369 15.80 6.35 20.21
CA SER A 369 16.38 5.02 19.92
C SER A 369 16.52 4.73 18.41
N TYR A 370 15.68 5.33 17.60
CA TYR A 370 15.72 5.16 16.14
C TYR A 370 16.96 5.80 15.49
N PHE A 371 17.59 6.79 16.14
CA PHE A 371 18.78 7.48 15.65
C PHE A 371 20.11 6.97 16.25
N HIS A 372 20.11 5.83 16.91
CA HIS A 372 21.32 5.28 17.56
C HIS A 372 22.53 5.06 16.61
N ARG A 373 22.28 4.98 15.30
CA ARG A 373 23.33 4.83 14.27
C ARG A 373 23.75 6.15 13.62
N VAL A 374 23.07 7.25 13.93
CA VAL A 374 23.39 8.58 13.39
C VAL A 374 24.52 9.18 14.19
N SER A 375 25.58 9.62 13.52
CA SER A 375 26.72 10.25 14.17
C SER A 375 26.43 11.70 14.57
N GLN A 376 27.19 12.22 15.54
CA GLN A 376 27.10 13.65 15.88
C GLN A 376 27.57 14.55 14.74
N GLU A 377 28.51 14.06 13.92
CA GLU A 377 29.02 14.77 12.74
C GLU A 377 27.94 14.91 11.68
N ASP A 378 27.18 13.86 11.40
CA ASP A 378 26.04 13.91 10.47
C ASP A 378 24.99 14.92 10.97
N PHE A 379 24.72 14.92 12.27
CA PHE A 379 23.78 15.87 12.85
C PHE A 379 24.27 17.32 12.76
N LYS A 380 25.55 17.57 12.99
CA LYS A 380 26.15 18.91 12.80
C LYS A 380 26.06 19.36 11.34
N LEU A 381 26.30 18.43 10.40
CA LEU A 381 26.18 18.71 8.96
C LEU A 381 24.73 19.10 8.62
N LEU A 382 23.76 18.35 9.13
CA LEU A 382 22.34 18.68 8.97
C LEU A 382 22.02 20.07 9.51
N LEU A 383 22.43 20.40 10.75
CA LEU A 383 22.15 21.72 11.34
C LEU A 383 22.77 22.88 10.55
N ARG A 384 23.99 22.70 10.00
CA ARG A 384 24.61 23.70 9.12
C ARG A 384 23.79 23.94 7.87
N HIS A 385 23.39 22.85 7.21
CA HIS A 385 22.53 22.94 6.02
C HIS A 385 21.19 23.61 6.31
N LEU A 386 20.55 23.28 7.43
CA LEU A 386 19.28 23.92 7.82
C LEU A 386 19.40 25.43 8.08
N LEU A 387 20.56 25.88 8.58
CA LEU A 387 20.87 27.31 8.71
C LEU A 387 21.07 27.99 7.36
N GLU A 388 21.71 27.30 6.39
CA GLU A 388 21.96 27.82 5.05
C GLU A 388 20.67 28.01 4.24
N ILE A 389 19.67 27.14 4.43
CA ILE A 389 18.38 27.18 3.71
C ILE A 389 17.26 27.87 4.50
N ASP A 390 17.59 28.56 5.60
CA ASP A 390 16.63 29.29 6.45
C ASP A 390 15.50 28.43 7.06
N HIS A 391 15.76 27.13 7.24
CA HIS A 391 14.83 26.26 7.97
C HIS A 391 14.97 26.43 9.48
N ILE A 392 16.16 26.75 9.95
CA ILE A 392 16.43 27.15 11.33
C ILE A 392 17.26 28.44 11.34
N GLU A 393 17.15 29.20 12.42
CA GLU A 393 17.88 30.46 12.62
C GLU A 393 18.62 30.42 13.97
N ARG A 394 19.73 31.15 14.05
CA ARG A 394 20.49 31.31 15.28
C ARG A 394 20.12 32.61 15.98
N THR A 395 19.74 32.51 17.25
CA THR A 395 19.45 33.68 18.08
C THR A 395 20.74 34.39 18.54
N GLU A 396 20.61 35.61 19.04
CA GLU A 396 21.71 36.38 19.60
C GLU A 396 22.34 35.67 20.80
N THR A 397 21.58 34.88 21.55
CA THR A 397 22.01 34.06 22.68
C THR A 397 22.72 32.78 22.27
N GLY A 398 22.80 32.49 20.96
CA GLY A 398 23.41 31.27 20.39
C GLY A 398 22.49 30.05 20.41
N GLY A 399 21.21 30.23 20.74
CA GLY A 399 20.16 29.22 20.58
C GLY A 399 19.79 29.03 19.12
N LEU A 400 19.00 27.99 18.85
CA LEU A 400 18.39 27.71 17.55
C LEU A 400 16.88 27.82 17.69
N ILE A 401 16.25 28.45 16.71
CA ILE A 401 14.81 28.52 16.52
C ILE A 401 14.45 28.07 15.10
N VAL A 402 13.18 27.83 14.85
CA VAL A 402 12.69 27.59 13.47
C VAL A 402 12.81 28.89 12.69
N GLY A 403 13.45 28.85 11.52
CA GLY A 403 13.57 30.00 10.61
C GLY A 403 12.29 30.23 9.79
N ILE A 404 12.23 31.34 9.06
CA ILE A 404 11.03 31.76 8.32
C ILE A 404 10.60 30.70 7.29
N ALA A 405 11.55 30.12 6.54
CA ALA A 405 11.25 29.06 5.59
C ALA A 405 10.80 27.77 6.32
N GLY A 406 11.41 27.48 7.46
CA GLY A 406 11.03 26.36 8.33
C GLY A 406 9.63 26.50 8.93
N GLU A 407 9.21 27.69 9.34
CA GLU A 407 7.85 27.94 9.86
C GLU A 407 6.76 27.67 8.83
N ARG A 408 6.99 28.03 7.57
CA ARG A 408 6.06 27.72 6.48
C ARG A 408 5.84 26.23 6.30
N LEU A 409 6.92 25.43 6.48
CA LEU A 409 6.86 23.98 6.38
C LEU A 409 6.17 23.36 7.60
N THR A 410 6.62 23.70 8.81
CA THR A 410 6.11 23.11 10.07
C THR A 410 4.67 23.52 10.38
N SER A 411 4.18 24.63 9.81
CA SER A 411 2.77 25.04 9.91
C SER A 411 1.84 24.28 8.98
N SER A 412 2.38 23.60 7.97
CA SER A 412 1.58 22.83 7.03
C SER A 412 1.18 21.48 7.62
N TYR A 413 -0.08 21.07 7.45
CA TYR A 413 -0.55 19.74 7.85
C TYR A 413 0.22 18.60 7.15
N LYS A 414 0.77 18.86 5.97
CA LYS A 414 1.61 17.93 5.23
C LYS A 414 2.89 17.56 5.97
N PHE A 415 3.36 18.44 6.86
CA PHE A 415 4.56 18.22 7.65
C PHE A 415 4.36 17.22 8.81
N TYR A 416 3.14 16.82 9.14
CA TYR A 416 2.91 15.82 10.20
C TYR A 416 3.28 14.40 9.78
N ALA A 417 3.52 14.16 8.51
CA ALA A 417 3.91 12.88 7.95
C ALA A 417 5.31 12.92 7.34
N VAL A 418 6.04 11.82 7.45
CA VAL A 418 7.42 11.67 6.90
C VAL A 418 7.39 10.81 5.63
N PHE A 419 6.48 11.07 4.73
CA PHE A 419 6.46 10.42 3.42
C PHE A 419 6.23 11.47 2.34
N GLN A 420 6.74 11.18 1.16
CA GLN A 420 6.57 12.07 0.02
C GLN A 420 5.10 12.03 -0.41
N GLU A 421 4.46 13.19 -0.40
CA GLU A 421 3.18 13.38 -1.06
C GLU A 421 3.42 13.95 -2.45
N ASN A 422 2.79 13.36 -3.44
CA ASN A 422 2.70 13.97 -4.76
C ASN A 422 1.71 15.13 -4.72
N GLU A 423 1.90 16.13 -5.58
CA GLU A 423 0.86 17.15 -5.78
C GLU A 423 -0.37 16.47 -6.38
N GLU A 424 -1.48 16.55 -5.67
CA GLU A 424 -2.74 15.97 -6.10
C GLU A 424 -3.68 17.06 -6.58
N TYR A 425 -4.41 16.77 -7.66
CA TYR A 425 -5.47 17.59 -8.20
C TYR A 425 -6.80 17.00 -7.83
N THR A 426 -7.70 17.81 -7.25
CA THR A 426 -9.06 17.40 -6.94
C THR A 426 -9.88 17.29 -8.21
N VAL A 427 -10.45 16.15 -8.51
CA VAL A 427 -11.34 15.94 -9.66
C VAL A 427 -12.77 16.20 -9.28
N ARG A 428 -13.44 17.05 -10.05
CA ARG A 428 -14.81 17.50 -9.79
C ARG A 428 -15.72 17.35 -11.00
N TRP A 429 -16.93 16.92 -10.72
CA TRP A 429 -18.05 16.96 -11.64
C TRP A 429 -19.11 17.88 -11.06
N ASN A 430 -19.34 19.04 -11.68
CA ASN A 430 -20.16 20.10 -11.10
C ASN A 430 -19.70 20.49 -9.69
N SER A 431 -20.56 20.31 -8.68
CA SER A 431 -20.24 20.55 -7.28
C SER A 431 -19.74 19.33 -6.52
N GLN A 432 -19.76 18.14 -7.15
CA GLN A 432 -19.39 16.89 -6.50
C GLN A 432 -17.90 16.63 -6.66
N GLU A 433 -17.25 16.29 -5.56
CA GLU A 433 -15.88 15.79 -5.55
C GLU A 433 -15.87 14.27 -5.80
N LEU A 434 -15.15 13.85 -6.82
CA LEU A 434 -15.01 12.43 -7.19
C LEU A 434 -13.82 11.77 -6.49
N GLY A 435 -12.71 12.52 -6.38
CA GLY A 435 -11.46 12.05 -5.79
C GLY A 435 -10.29 12.92 -6.23
N THR A 436 -9.08 12.36 -6.19
CA THR A 436 -7.84 13.07 -6.57
C THR A 436 -7.02 12.29 -7.59
N ILE A 437 -6.24 13.00 -8.41
CA ILE A 437 -5.26 12.44 -9.35
C ILE A 437 -3.93 13.20 -9.22
N VAL A 438 -2.81 12.51 -9.47
CA VAL A 438 -1.47 13.10 -9.34
C VAL A 438 -1.06 13.88 -10.59
N GLN A 439 -1.33 13.33 -11.76
CA GLN A 439 -0.99 13.95 -13.03
C GLN A 439 -2.26 14.08 -13.89
N PRO A 440 -2.84 15.27 -13.93
CA PRO A 440 -4.02 15.48 -14.75
C PRO A 440 -3.63 15.44 -16.24
N PRO A 441 -4.33 14.66 -17.08
CA PRO A 441 -4.16 14.75 -18.51
C PRO A 441 -4.72 16.08 -19.03
N PRO A 442 -4.33 16.53 -20.24
CA PRO A 442 -4.84 17.74 -20.84
C PRO A 442 -6.34 17.68 -21.11
N ALA A 443 -6.96 18.86 -21.24
CA ALA A 443 -8.36 18.98 -21.59
C ALA A 443 -8.67 18.24 -22.90
N GLY A 444 -9.79 17.53 -22.94
CA GLY A 444 -10.24 16.69 -24.05
C GLY A 444 -9.86 15.21 -23.91
N GLU A 445 -8.93 14.86 -23.04
CA GLU A 445 -8.58 13.46 -22.77
C GLU A 445 -9.53 12.81 -21.75
N LYS A 446 -9.59 11.49 -21.80
CA LYS A 446 -10.45 10.69 -20.94
C LYS A 446 -9.68 10.17 -19.73
N ILE A 447 -10.34 10.19 -18.58
CA ILE A 447 -9.86 9.58 -17.33
C ILE A 447 -10.89 8.62 -16.77
N ALA A 448 -10.43 7.63 -16.02
CA ALA A 448 -11.29 6.81 -15.16
C ALA A 448 -11.16 7.28 -13.71
N ILE A 449 -12.28 7.58 -13.06
CA ILE A 449 -12.35 7.91 -11.65
C ILE A 449 -13.72 7.58 -11.07
N ALA A 450 -13.77 7.12 -9.84
CA ALA A 450 -14.98 6.62 -9.16
C ALA A 450 -15.69 5.48 -9.93
N GLY A 451 -14.94 4.71 -10.73
CA GLY A 451 -15.42 3.60 -11.55
C GLY A 451 -16.23 4.03 -12.78
N HIS A 452 -16.08 5.27 -13.23
CA HIS A 452 -16.72 5.81 -14.43
C HIS A 452 -15.70 6.48 -15.35
N VAL A 453 -16.09 6.66 -16.61
CA VAL A 453 -15.27 7.37 -17.60
C VAL A 453 -15.70 8.83 -17.70
N TRP A 454 -14.73 9.71 -17.69
CA TRP A 454 -14.91 11.16 -17.73
C TRP A 454 -14.02 11.77 -18.81
N VAL A 455 -14.44 12.84 -19.40
CA VAL A 455 -13.60 13.71 -20.24
C VAL A 455 -13.17 14.93 -19.42
N VAL A 456 -11.89 15.26 -19.46
CA VAL A 456 -11.35 16.46 -18.82
C VAL A 456 -11.78 17.67 -19.61
N GLU A 457 -12.54 18.58 -19.01
CA GLU A 457 -12.93 19.85 -19.63
C GLU A 457 -11.90 20.94 -19.39
N GLU A 458 -11.43 21.06 -18.13
CA GLU A 458 -10.51 22.10 -17.72
C GLU A 458 -9.58 21.62 -16.59
N VAL A 459 -8.33 22.08 -16.63
CA VAL A 459 -7.35 21.87 -15.54
C VAL A 459 -6.94 23.22 -14.98
N ASP A 460 -7.36 23.51 -13.75
CA ASP A 460 -6.93 24.70 -13.00
C ASP A 460 -5.68 24.34 -12.17
N HIS A 461 -4.50 24.66 -12.72
CA HIS A 461 -3.22 24.40 -12.06
C HIS A 461 -2.99 25.27 -10.81
N GLN A 462 -3.65 26.43 -10.67
CA GLN A 462 -3.50 27.27 -9.49
C GLN A 462 -4.29 26.74 -8.30
N ARG A 463 -5.48 26.20 -8.57
CA ARG A 463 -6.36 25.61 -7.55
C ARG A 463 -6.16 24.12 -7.40
N HIS A 464 -5.30 23.50 -8.19
CA HIS A 464 -5.11 22.05 -8.27
C HIS A 464 -6.47 21.34 -8.42
N THR A 465 -7.25 21.77 -9.39
CA THR A 465 -8.59 21.24 -9.64
C THR A 465 -8.75 20.84 -11.10
N VAL A 466 -9.36 19.67 -11.34
CA VAL A 466 -9.74 19.18 -12.67
C VAL A 466 -11.26 19.15 -12.73
N TYR A 467 -11.81 19.81 -13.73
CA TYR A 467 -13.24 19.75 -14.03
C TYR A 467 -13.47 18.75 -15.13
N CYS A 468 -14.47 17.88 -14.98
CA CYS A 468 -14.75 16.82 -15.92
C CYS A 468 -16.24 16.60 -16.11
N GLU A 469 -16.60 16.02 -17.27
CA GLU A 469 -17.95 15.60 -17.60
C GLU A 469 -18.01 14.09 -17.86
N GLN A 470 -19.09 13.46 -17.40
CA GLN A 470 -19.25 12.02 -17.56
C GLN A 470 -19.54 11.67 -19.02
N VAL A 471 -18.80 10.71 -19.56
CA VAL A 471 -18.95 10.24 -20.93
C VAL A 471 -19.01 8.72 -20.98
N LYS A 472 -19.64 8.21 -22.06
CA LYS A 472 -19.54 6.79 -22.38
C LYS A 472 -18.24 6.53 -23.15
N GLY A 473 -17.64 5.39 -22.92
CA GLY A 473 -16.46 4.98 -23.65
C GLY A 473 -15.46 4.22 -22.78
N LYS A 474 -14.24 4.12 -23.27
CA LYS A 474 -13.16 3.37 -22.64
C LYS A 474 -12.03 4.31 -22.28
N VAL A 475 -11.31 3.95 -21.25
CA VAL A 475 -9.96 4.44 -20.94
C VAL A 475 -9.00 3.31 -21.31
N PRO A 476 -7.87 3.59 -21.95
CA PRO A 476 -6.87 2.57 -22.27
C PRO A 476 -6.52 1.73 -21.05
N ALA A 477 -6.33 0.43 -21.23
CA ALA A 477 -5.88 -0.44 -20.16
C ALA A 477 -4.54 0.08 -19.62
N TYR A 478 -4.48 0.32 -18.31
CA TYR A 478 -3.26 0.81 -17.69
C TYR A 478 -2.33 -0.37 -17.40
N PHE A 479 -1.20 -0.41 -18.07
CA PHE A 479 -0.10 -1.36 -17.81
C PHE A 479 1.11 -0.66 -17.17
N GLY A 480 0.89 0.48 -16.51
CA GLY A 480 1.95 1.28 -15.93
C GLY A 480 2.83 0.52 -14.95
N GLU A 481 4.08 0.91 -14.90
CA GLU A 481 5.02 0.42 -13.90
C GLU A 481 4.55 0.86 -12.51
N CYS A 482 4.17 -0.10 -11.69
CA CYS A 482 3.92 0.17 -10.29
C CYS A 482 5.26 0.10 -9.55
N PRO A 483 5.74 1.18 -8.92
CA PRO A 483 7.00 1.20 -8.18
C PRO A 483 6.89 0.34 -6.93
N GLY A 484 7.00 -0.96 -7.08
CA GLY A 484 7.05 -1.93 -5.99
C GLY A 484 8.47 -2.44 -5.80
N ASP A 485 8.88 -2.59 -4.55
CA ASP A 485 10.18 -3.13 -4.21
C ASP A 485 10.04 -4.61 -3.85
N ILE A 486 10.57 -5.47 -4.71
CA ILE A 486 10.57 -6.93 -4.53
C ILE A 486 11.82 -7.34 -3.75
N HIS A 487 11.64 -8.03 -2.65
CA HIS A 487 12.77 -8.49 -1.84
C HIS A 487 13.64 -9.52 -2.59
N THR A 488 14.97 -9.44 -2.43
CA THR A 488 15.95 -10.31 -3.08
C THR A 488 15.62 -11.79 -2.96
N LYS A 489 15.14 -12.24 -1.80
CA LYS A 489 14.72 -13.64 -1.59
C LYS A 489 13.60 -14.09 -2.52
N VAL A 490 12.68 -13.20 -2.86
CA VAL A 490 11.63 -13.48 -3.86
C VAL A 490 12.23 -13.60 -5.24
N LEU A 491 13.17 -12.70 -5.61
CA LEU A 491 13.89 -12.77 -6.88
C LEU A 491 14.71 -14.06 -7.01
N GLU A 492 15.41 -14.45 -5.96
CA GLU A 492 16.12 -15.73 -5.90
C GLU A 492 15.16 -16.93 -6.11
N ARG A 493 13.99 -16.88 -5.47
CA ARG A 493 12.98 -17.94 -5.65
C ARG A 493 12.38 -17.93 -7.05
N MET A 494 12.22 -16.78 -7.70
CA MET A 494 11.83 -16.68 -9.12
C MET A 494 12.86 -17.38 -10.02
N ARG A 495 14.15 -17.17 -9.77
CA ARG A 495 15.23 -17.88 -10.47
C ARG A 495 15.10 -19.40 -10.32
N LEU A 496 14.87 -19.88 -9.10
CA LEU A 496 14.67 -21.31 -8.83
C LEU A 496 13.42 -21.86 -9.54
N VAL A 497 12.33 -21.10 -9.65
CA VAL A 497 11.13 -21.50 -10.40
C VAL A 497 11.44 -21.79 -11.87
N LEU A 498 12.36 -21.03 -12.48
CA LEU A 498 12.81 -21.26 -13.86
C LEU A 498 13.71 -22.51 -13.98
N GLN A 499 14.54 -22.79 -12.98
CA GLN A 499 15.51 -23.90 -13.01
C GLN A 499 14.84 -25.25 -12.70
N GLU A 500 13.92 -25.30 -11.75
CA GLU A 500 13.31 -26.55 -11.29
C GLU A 500 12.26 -27.11 -12.25
N GLN A 501 12.02 -28.43 -12.16
CA GLN A 501 10.97 -29.14 -12.92
C GLN A 501 9.68 -29.36 -12.11
N LYS A 502 9.61 -28.77 -10.92
CA LYS A 502 8.48 -28.93 -10.01
C LYS A 502 7.18 -28.41 -10.64
N SER A 503 6.10 -29.17 -10.52
CA SER A 503 4.76 -28.71 -10.82
C SER A 503 4.11 -28.10 -9.58
N TYR A 504 3.28 -27.10 -9.77
CA TYR A 504 2.58 -26.41 -8.70
C TYR A 504 1.08 -26.67 -8.84
N PRO A 505 0.43 -27.32 -7.86
CA PRO A 505 -0.95 -27.81 -7.99
C PRO A 505 -2.01 -26.69 -8.11
N TYR A 506 -1.65 -25.46 -7.79
CA TYR A 506 -2.52 -24.30 -7.90
C TYR A 506 -2.46 -23.60 -9.27
N LEU A 507 -1.55 -24.00 -10.17
CA LEU A 507 -1.49 -23.46 -11.52
C LEU A 507 -2.57 -24.08 -12.39
N MET A 508 -3.32 -23.23 -13.07
CA MET A 508 -4.30 -23.63 -14.07
C MET A 508 -3.62 -23.87 -15.43
N LYS A 509 -4.38 -24.33 -16.39
CA LYS A 509 -3.86 -24.85 -17.67
C LYS A 509 -2.95 -23.88 -18.41
N ASN A 510 -3.36 -22.61 -18.58
CA ASN A 510 -2.58 -21.64 -19.33
C ASN A 510 -1.31 -21.25 -18.57
N ALA A 511 -1.41 -21.08 -17.24
CA ALA A 511 -0.26 -20.77 -16.40
C ALA A 511 0.79 -21.91 -16.42
N VAL A 512 0.36 -23.18 -16.42
CA VAL A 512 1.26 -24.33 -16.58
C VAL A 512 1.98 -24.28 -17.93
N SER A 513 1.24 -24.07 -19.02
CA SER A 513 1.82 -23.98 -20.37
C SER A 513 2.81 -22.83 -20.49
N ARG A 514 2.45 -21.68 -19.93
CA ARG A 514 3.30 -20.47 -19.94
C ARG A 514 4.58 -20.66 -19.13
N LEU A 515 4.50 -21.30 -17.96
CA LEU A 515 5.67 -21.63 -17.15
C LEU A 515 6.60 -22.61 -17.86
N GLN A 516 6.06 -23.63 -18.53
CA GLN A 516 6.86 -24.57 -19.30
C GLN A 516 7.62 -23.88 -20.45
N LEU A 517 6.96 -22.95 -21.15
CA LEU A 517 7.60 -22.14 -22.17
C LEU A 517 8.72 -21.27 -21.58
N ALA A 518 8.45 -20.60 -20.45
CA ALA A 518 9.46 -19.79 -19.75
C ALA A 518 10.69 -20.61 -19.33
N ARG A 519 10.50 -21.78 -18.81
CA ARG A 519 11.58 -22.72 -18.45
C ARG A 519 12.38 -23.18 -19.67
N HIS A 520 11.71 -23.38 -20.80
CA HIS A 520 12.40 -23.70 -22.07
C HIS A 520 13.26 -22.53 -22.55
N VAL A 521 12.71 -21.33 -22.54
CA VAL A 521 13.44 -20.10 -22.88
C VAL A 521 14.63 -19.88 -21.94
N ALA A 522 14.43 -20.05 -20.64
CA ALA A 522 15.49 -19.86 -19.64
C ALA A 522 16.67 -20.84 -19.84
N ARG A 523 16.39 -22.10 -20.13
CA ARG A 523 17.44 -23.11 -20.40
C ARG A 523 18.20 -22.80 -21.69
N ASN A 524 17.50 -22.41 -22.76
CA ASN A 524 18.13 -22.15 -24.05
C ASN A 524 18.97 -20.86 -24.05
N SER A 525 18.58 -19.88 -23.24
CA SER A 525 19.30 -18.60 -23.13
C SER A 525 20.41 -18.61 -22.06
N GLY A 526 20.42 -19.58 -21.16
CA GLY A 526 21.36 -19.62 -20.02
C GLY A 526 21.09 -18.57 -18.95
N VAL A 527 19.93 -17.87 -18.97
CA VAL A 527 19.63 -16.70 -18.11
C VAL A 527 19.71 -17.00 -16.60
N THR A 528 19.60 -18.24 -16.20
CA THR A 528 19.69 -18.63 -14.79
C THR A 528 21.08 -19.18 -14.37
N GLU A 529 21.98 -19.40 -15.30
CA GLU A 529 23.25 -20.13 -15.07
C GLU A 529 24.47 -19.31 -15.52
N GLU A 530 24.37 -18.62 -16.65
CA GLU A 530 25.50 -17.90 -17.24
C GLU A 530 25.59 -16.45 -16.68
N PRO A 531 26.79 -15.96 -16.38
CA PRO A 531 26.98 -14.59 -15.92
C PRO A 531 26.85 -13.56 -17.05
N LEU A 532 27.09 -13.96 -18.30
CA LEU A 532 26.96 -13.11 -19.47
C LEU A 532 25.89 -13.65 -20.40
N ILE A 533 24.84 -12.89 -20.63
CA ILE A 533 23.65 -13.31 -21.33
C ILE A 533 23.39 -12.46 -22.55
N CYS A 534 23.14 -13.09 -23.70
CA CYS A 534 22.65 -12.41 -24.89
C CYS A 534 21.15 -12.10 -24.73
N LEU A 535 20.78 -10.83 -24.74
CA LEU A 535 19.38 -10.40 -24.61
C LEU A 535 18.63 -10.44 -25.94
N GLY A 536 19.34 -10.53 -27.05
CA GLY A 536 18.84 -10.50 -28.43
C GLY A 536 19.54 -9.42 -29.25
N GLY A 537 19.66 -9.65 -30.55
CA GLY A 537 20.48 -8.81 -31.42
C GLY A 537 21.93 -8.76 -30.93
N ASP A 538 22.49 -7.56 -30.84
CA ASP A 538 23.84 -7.33 -30.35
C ASP A 538 23.92 -6.90 -28.88
N MET A 539 22.83 -7.08 -28.12
CA MET A 539 22.74 -6.66 -26.72
C MET A 539 23.11 -7.80 -25.77
N TRP A 540 24.04 -7.50 -24.86
CA TRP A 540 24.53 -8.40 -23.81
C TRP A 540 24.37 -7.77 -22.43
N CYS A 541 24.06 -8.58 -21.44
CA CYS A 541 23.95 -8.20 -20.05
C CYS A 541 24.88 -9.08 -19.19
N LEU A 542 25.53 -8.44 -18.20
CA LEU A 542 26.37 -9.10 -17.20
C LEU A 542 25.63 -9.22 -15.88
#